data_674f1515d9cf94330513d52f699a7fd1
#
_entry.id   674f1515d9cf94330513d52f699a7fd1
#
_cell.length_a   1.000
_cell.length_b   1.000
_cell.length_c   1.000
_cell.angle_alpha   90.00
_cell.angle_beta   90.00
_cell.angle_gamma   90.00
#
_symmetry.space_group_name_H-M   'P 1'
#
loop_
_entity.id
_entity.type
_entity.pdbx_description
1 polymer ?
#
loop_
_entity_poly.entity_id
_entity_poly.type
_entity_poly.pdbx_seq_one_letter_code
_entity_poly.pdbx_strand_id
1 'polypeptide(L)'
;MLIVGAGFGGICMGIKAKGAGLNLVILERAGDIGGTWRENVYPGCACDTRSHHYSFSFFMKSDWSRRFAGHAEILEYLHNAVDAFGLRNDIHLKQTVRALHFDEDSSFWSVKTESGATYRARFVVSAVGQLNQPAWPDLPGLETFSGKRMHSATWDTSYDLKGKTVAVIGNGASAVQLIPEVAKKAKHLTVFQRSPNWVVERNDRAFREI
;
A
#
# COMPACT_ATOMS: atom_id res chain seq x y z
N MET A 1 -14.21 -18.35 -6.00
CA MET A 1 -12.81 -17.87 -6.09
C MET A 1 -12.44 -17.22 -4.77
N LEU A 2 -11.18 -17.34 -4.32
CA LEU A 2 -10.67 -16.62 -3.15
C LEU A 2 -9.49 -15.76 -3.58
N ILE A 3 -9.47 -14.50 -3.15
CA ILE A 3 -8.42 -13.53 -3.46
C ILE A 3 -7.76 -13.13 -2.14
N VAL A 4 -6.43 -13.14 -2.07
CA VAL A 4 -5.67 -12.73 -0.89
C VAL A 4 -5.09 -11.34 -1.10
N GLY A 5 -5.58 -10.37 -0.33
CA GLY A 5 -5.21 -8.96 -0.38
C GLY A 5 -6.23 -8.08 -1.11
N ALA A 6 -6.56 -6.93 -0.50
CA ALA A 6 -7.49 -5.92 -1.02
C ALA A 6 -6.78 -4.62 -1.41
N GLY A 7 -5.59 -4.72 -2.01
CA GLY A 7 -4.93 -3.63 -2.73
C GLY A 7 -5.44 -3.52 -4.17
N PHE A 8 -4.74 -2.73 -5.01
CA PHE A 8 -5.10 -2.55 -6.44
C PHE A 8 -5.36 -3.87 -7.17
N GLY A 9 -4.44 -4.84 -7.03
CA GLY A 9 -4.54 -6.12 -7.74
C GLY A 9 -5.75 -6.94 -7.30
N GLY A 10 -5.99 -7.02 -5.99
CA GLY A 10 -7.12 -7.79 -5.44
C GLY A 10 -8.47 -7.17 -5.76
N ILE A 11 -8.58 -5.85 -5.67
CA ILE A 11 -9.80 -5.11 -6.06
C ILE A 11 -10.07 -5.29 -7.56
N CYS A 12 -9.04 -5.12 -8.41
CA CYS A 12 -9.17 -5.32 -9.86
C CYS A 12 -9.67 -6.73 -10.18
N MET A 13 -9.05 -7.75 -9.58
CA MET A 13 -9.44 -9.15 -9.79
C MET A 13 -10.86 -9.42 -9.28
N GLY A 14 -11.21 -8.87 -8.11
CA GLY A 14 -12.56 -9.00 -7.55
C GLY A 14 -13.64 -8.41 -8.46
N ILE A 15 -13.41 -7.19 -8.98
CA ILE A 15 -14.33 -6.55 -9.94
C ILE A 15 -14.51 -7.42 -11.19
N LYS A 16 -13.42 -7.92 -11.78
CA LYS A 16 -13.48 -8.76 -12.97
C LYS A 16 -14.16 -10.10 -12.70
N ALA A 17 -13.87 -10.74 -11.58
CA ALA A 17 -14.48 -12.01 -11.20
C ALA A 17 -15.99 -11.85 -10.94
N LYS A 18 -16.39 -10.78 -10.25
CA LYS A 18 -17.81 -10.47 -10.01
C LYS A 18 -18.55 -10.18 -11.30
N GLY A 19 -17.96 -9.38 -12.20
CA GLY A 19 -18.51 -9.10 -13.51
C GLY A 19 -18.65 -10.34 -14.41
N ALA A 20 -17.85 -11.37 -14.17
CA ALA A 20 -17.97 -12.69 -14.82
C ALA A 20 -18.97 -13.63 -14.11
N GLY A 21 -19.70 -13.17 -13.11
CA GLY A 21 -20.69 -13.97 -12.37
C GLY A 21 -20.08 -15.00 -11.41
N LEU A 22 -18.81 -14.87 -11.02
CA LEU A 22 -18.17 -15.79 -10.11
C LEU A 22 -18.48 -15.43 -8.66
N ASN A 23 -18.80 -16.44 -7.84
CA ASN A 23 -18.78 -16.29 -6.39
C ASN A 23 -17.35 -16.08 -5.92
N LEU A 24 -17.11 -15.02 -5.14
CA LEU A 24 -15.78 -14.68 -4.66
C LEU A 24 -15.78 -14.22 -3.21
N VAL A 25 -14.60 -14.27 -2.61
CA VAL A 25 -14.27 -13.63 -1.35
C VAL A 25 -12.86 -13.05 -1.46
N ILE A 26 -12.66 -11.85 -0.93
CA ILE A 26 -11.35 -11.20 -0.81
C ILE A 26 -10.98 -11.18 0.67
N LEU A 27 -9.85 -11.77 1.04
CA LEU A 27 -9.35 -11.75 2.41
C LEU A 27 -8.29 -10.67 2.55
N GLU A 28 -8.54 -9.70 3.41
CA GLU A 28 -7.61 -8.61 3.72
C GLU A 28 -7.17 -8.70 5.19
N ARG A 29 -5.84 -8.70 5.42
CA ARG A 29 -5.28 -8.75 6.78
C ARG A 29 -5.59 -7.52 7.61
N ALA A 30 -5.72 -6.39 6.97
CA ALA A 30 -5.91 -5.11 7.63
C ALA A 30 -7.37 -4.83 7.97
N GLY A 31 -7.58 -3.75 8.71
CA GLY A 31 -8.93 -3.26 9.07
C GLY A 31 -9.60 -2.45 7.97
N ASP A 32 -8.95 -2.27 6.81
CA ASP A 32 -9.48 -1.56 5.66
C ASP A 32 -8.73 -1.97 4.39
N ILE A 33 -9.29 -1.64 3.23
CA ILE A 33 -8.74 -1.90 1.91
C ILE A 33 -7.60 -0.91 1.57
N GLY A 34 -6.93 -1.11 0.43
CA GLY A 34 -6.05 -0.12 -0.18
C GLY A 34 -4.58 -0.54 -0.28
N GLY A 35 -4.15 -1.55 0.47
CA GLY A 35 -2.79 -2.06 0.43
C GLY A 35 -1.74 -0.96 0.59
N THR A 36 -0.85 -0.80 -0.38
CA THR A 36 0.22 0.21 -0.39
C THR A 36 -0.26 1.62 -0.05
N TRP A 37 -1.42 2.04 -0.55
CA TRP A 37 -1.92 3.41 -0.40
C TRP A 37 -2.59 3.66 0.96
N ARG A 38 -2.99 2.62 1.64
CA ARG A 38 -3.41 2.66 3.03
C ARG A 38 -2.22 2.59 4.00
N GLU A 39 -1.24 1.74 3.69
CA GLU A 39 -0.12 1.47 4.59
C GLU A 39 0.95 2.56 4.59
N ASN A 40 1.20 3.20 3.44
CA ASN A 40 2.24 4.21 3.33
C ASN A 40 1.67 5.62 3.53
N VAL A 41 1.87 6.14 4.74
CA VAL A 41 1.37 7.45 5.17
C VAL A 41 2.50 8.42 5.54
N TYR A 42 3.74 8.12 5.12
CA TYR A 42 4.87 9.01 5.36
C TYR A 42 4.70 10.34 4.62
N PRO A 43 5.26 11.45 5.14
CA PRO A 43 5.15 12.76 4.50
C PRO A 43 5.65 12.76 3.06
N GLY A 44 4.88 13.31 2.15
CA GLY A 44 5.19 13.34 0.73
C GLY A 44 4.86 12.07 -0.05
N CYS A 45 4.23 11.08 0.60
CA CYS A 45 3.83 9.83 -0.06
C CYS A 45 2.85 10.10 -1.20
N ALA A 46 3.29 9.81 -2.42
CA ALA A 46 2.53 10.00 -3.64
C ALA A 46 2.95 8.97 -4.71
N CYS A 47 2.13 8.81 -5.73
CA CYS A 47 2.50 8.00 -6.89
C CYS A 47 3.61 8.68 -7.70
N ASP A 48 4.50 7.90 -8.28
CA ASP A 48 5.51 8.33 -9.24
C ASP A 48 5.05 8.18 -10.70
N THR A 49 3.90 7.55 -10.90
CA THR A 49 3.18 7.51 -12.17
C THR A 49 2.17 8.66 -12.22
N ARG A 50 1.98 9.27 -13.39
CA ARG A 50 0.98 10.34 -13.59
C ARG A 50 -0.41 9.84 -13.25
N SER A 51 -1.20 10.65 -12.53
CA SER A 51 -2.49 10.28 -11.96
C SER A 51 -3.46 9.68 -12.97
N HIS A 52 -3.60 10.27 -14.17
CA HIS A 52 -4.50 9.77 -15.20
C HIS A 52 -4.13 8.38 -15.75
N HIS A 53 -2.87 7.94 -15.55
CA HIS A 53 -2.43 6.59 -15.92
C HIS A 53 -2.55 5.61 -14.75
N TYR A 54 -2.77 6.11 -13.53
CA TYR A 54 -2.84 5.29 -12.33
C TYR A 54 -4.28 5.03 -11.91
N SER A 55 -5.06 4.48 -12.86
CA SER A 55 -6.45 4.10 -12.70
C SER A 55 -6.71 2.76 -13.36
N PHE A 56 -7.79 2.10 -12.98
CA PHE A 56 -8.30 0.97 -13.76
C PHE A 56 -8.81 1.46 -15.11
N SER A 57 -8.48 0.78 -16.21
CA SER A 57 -8.91 1.15 -17.57
C SER A 57 -10.43 1.13 -17.75
N PHE A 58 -11.14 0.41 -16.90
CA PHE A 58 -12.60 0.30 -16.87
C PHE A 58 -13.27 1.20 -15.82
N PHE A 59 -12.49 1.95 -15.04
CA PHE A 59 -12.98 2.89 -14.03
C PHE A 59 -11.98 4.05 -13.91
N MET A 60 -12.01 4.91 -14.91
CA MET A 60 -11.08 6.04 -15.00
C MET A 60 -11.58 7.21 -14.15
N LYS A 61 -10.63 7.86 -13.42
CA LYS A 61 -10.86 9.12 -12.69
C LYS A 61 -10.29 10.26 -13.52
N SER A 62 -11.09 11.26 -13.85
CA SER A 62 -10.69 12.44 -14.63
C SER A 62 -10.35 13.65 -13.77
N ASP A 63 -10.89 13.71 -12.57
CA ASP A 63 -10.84 14.84 -11.63
C ASP A 63 -9.74 14.70 -10.56
N TRP A 64 -8.59 14.15 -10.93
CA TRP A 64 -7.43 14.12 -10.05
C TRP A 64 -7.00 15.53 -9.66
N SER A 65 -6.67 15.74 -8.36
CA SER A 65 -6.26 17.05 -7.85
C SER A 65 -4.93 17.54 -8.41
N ARG A 66 -4.05 16.60 -8.76
CA ARG A 66 -2.69 16.92 -9.23
C ARG A 66 -2.09 15.85 -10.12
N ARG A 67 -0.99 16.23 -10.79
CA ARG A 67 -0.29 15.39 -11.77
C ARG A 67 0.20 14.07 -11.19
N PHE A 68 0.60 14.04 -9.91
CA PHE A 68 1.00 12.85 -9.18
C PHE A 68 0.25 12.82 -7.85
N ALA A 69 -0.82 12.05 -7.82
CA ALA A 69 -1.74 12.00 -6.68
C ALA A 69 -1.06 11.48 -5.42
N GLY A 70 -1.41 12.07 -4.28
CA GLY A 70 -1.01 11.59 -2.98
C GLY A 70 -1.72 10.30 -2.58
N HIS A 71 -1.17 9.62 -1.58
CA HIS A 71 -1.69 8.33 -1.12
C HIS A 71 -3.17 8.39 -0.73
N ALA A 72 -3.61 9.46 -0.08
CA ALA A 72 -4.99 9.59 0.39
C ALA A 72 -6.00 9.64 -0.77
N GLU A 73 -5.72 10.41 -1.82
CA GLU A 73 -6.59 10.51 -3.00
C GLU A 73 -6.64 9.18 -3.78
N ILE A 74 -5.52 8.45 -3.82
CA ILE A 74 -5.49 7.13 -4.44
C ILE A 74 -6.27 6.11 -3.61
N LEU A 75 -6.17 6.18 -2.29
CA LEU A 75 -6.96 5.34 -1.39
C LEU A 75 -8.46 5.61 -1.57
N GLU A 76 -8.87 6.87 -1.63
CA GLU A 76 -10.25 7.27 -1.92
C GLU A 76 -10.74 6.72 -3.26
N TYR A 77 -9.92 6.79 -4.30
CA TYR A 77 -10.22 6.18 -5.59
C TYR A 77 -10.51 4.68 -5.47
N LEU A 78 -9.73 3.94 -4.67
CA LEU A 78 -9.96 2.52 -4.45
C LEU A 78 -11.26 2.24 -3.68
N HIS A 79 -11.60 3.05 -2.69
CA HIS A 79 -12.89 2.96 -2.01
C HIS A 79 -14.05 3.20 -2.98
N ASN A 80 -13.95 4.24 -3.81
CA ASN A 80 -14.96 4.55 -4.82
C ASN A 80 -15.13 3.40 -5.83
N ALA A 81 -14.04 2.75 -6.23
CA ALA A 81 -14.11 1.57 -7.10
C ALA A 81 -14.80 0.39 -6.41
N VAL A 82 -14.46 0.09 -5.17
CA VAL A 82 -15.10 -0.98 -4.39
C VAL A 82 -16.60 -0.76 -4.26
N ASP A 83 -17.02 0.48 -4.01
CA ASP A 83 -18.44 0.84 -3.85
C ASP A 83 -19.18 0.81 -5.19
N ALA A 84 -18.60 1.40 -6.24
CA ALA A 84 -19.20 1.45 -7.58
C ALA A 84 -19.47 0.05 -8.16
N PHE A 85 -18.59 -0.92 -7.85
CA PHE A 85 -18.74 -2.30 -8.32
C PHE A 85 -19.34 -3.24 -7.28
N GLY A 86 -19.80 -2.71 -6.14
CA GLY A 86 -20.52 -3.47 -5.10
C GLY A 86 -19.70 -4.57 -4.45
N LEU A 87 -18.37 -4.40 -4.34
CA LEU A 87 -17.48 -5.42 -3.76
C LEU A 87 -17.44 -5.43 -2.24
N ARG A 88 -18.02 -4.44 -1.56
CA ARG A 88 -17.86 -4.24 -0.12
C ARG A 88 -18.18 -5.50 0.69
N ASN A 89 -19.25 -6.19 0.34
CA ASN A 89 -19.70 -7.40 1.06
C ASN A 89 -18.85 -8.65 0.76
N ASP A 90 -18.06 -8.62 -0.31
CA ASP A 90 -17.17 -9.72 -0.69
C ASP A 90 -15.78 -9.60 -0.03
N ILE A 91 -15.50 -8.47 0.65
CA ILE A 91 -14.22 -8.21 1.31
C ILE A 91 -14.33 -8.50 2.80
N HIS A 92 -13.59 -9.50 3.25
CA HIS A 92 -13.47 -9.86 4.65
C HIS A 92 -12.18 -9.25 5.21
N LEU A 93 -12.34 -8.23 6.04
CA LEU A 93 -11.24 -7.52 6.70
C LEU A 93 -10.73 -8.30 7.93
N LYS A 94 -9.51 -7.98 8.39
CA LYS A 94 -8.85 -8.62 9.55
C LYS A 94 -8.72 -10.14 9.40
N GLN A 95 -8.51 -10.59 8.16
CA GLN A 95 -8.34 -11.99 7.78
C GLN A 95 -6.93 -12.22 7.23
N THR A 96 -5.97 -12.37 8.13
CA THR A 96 -4.59 -12.74 7.74
C THR A 96 -4.54 -14.20 7.32
N VAL A 97 -4.24 -14.46 6.06
CA VAL A 97 -4.06 -15.83 5.56
C VAL A 97 -2.75 -16.38 6.12
N ARG A 98 -2.82 -17.56 6.75
CA ARG A 98 -1.68 -18.24 7.38
C ARG A 98 -1.16 -19.41 6.55
N ALA A 99 -2.07 -20.16 5.92
CA ALA A 99 -1.72 -21.34 5.16
C ALA A 99 -2.69 -21.57 4.00
N LEU A 100 -2.15 -22.10 2.93
CA LEU A 100 -2.85 -22.53 1.73
C LEU A 100 -2.46 -23.99 1.47
N HIS A 101 -3.44 -24.85 1.29
CA HIS A 101 -3.24 -26.26 0.94
C HIS A 101 -4.15 -26.64 -0.21
N PHE A 102 -3.58 -27.16 -1.29
CA PHE A 102 -4.35 -27.71 -2.40
C PHE A 102 -4.57 -29.19 -2.16
N ASP A 103 -5.79 -29.62 -2.28
CA ASP A 103 -6.21 -31.01 -2.17
C ASP A 103 -6.42 -31.55 -3.59
N GLU A 104 -5.54 -32.43 -4.01
CA GLU A 104 -5.52 -33.00 -5.37
C GLU A 104 -6.78 -33.84 -5.64
N ASP A 105 -7.27 -34.60 -4.65
CA ASP A 105 -8.41 -35.51 -4.81
C ASP A 105 -9.71 -34.71 -5.06
N SER A 106 -9.91 -33.62 -4.31
CA SER A 106 -11.11 -32.79 -4.45
C SER A 106 -10.95 -31.62 -5.42
N SER A 107 -9.72 -31.33 -5.87
CA SER A 107 -9.36 -30.16 -6.68
C SER A 107 -9.79 -28.83 -6.05
N PHE A 108 -9.64 -28.71 -4.74
CA PHE A 108 -9.95 -27.49 -3.99
C PHE A 108 -8.78 -27.02 -3.12
N TRP A 109 -8.72 -25.72 -2.97
CA TRP A 109 -7.87 -25.06 -1.97
C TRP A 109 -8.57 -25.00 -0.62
N SER A 110 -7.85 -25.35 0.43
CA SER A 110 -8.15 -25.04 1.83
C SER A 110 -7.30 -23.87 2.27
N VAL A 111 -7.92 -22.79 2.70
CA VAL A 111 -7.26 -21.53 3.09
C VAL A 111 -7.55 -21.28 4.56
N LYS A 112 -6.50 -21.24 5.39
CA LYS A 112 -6.61 -21.01 6.85
C LYS A 112 -6.13 -19.61 7.20
N THR A 113 -6.87 -18.91 8.04
CA THR A 113 -6.50 -17.61 8.58
C THR A 113 -5.94 -17.70 9.99
N GLU A 114 -5.28 -16.65 10.46
CA GLU A 114 -4.79 -16.54 11.84
C GLU A 114 -5.93 -16.55 12.88
N SER A 115 -7.10 -16.06 12.51
CA SER A 115 -8.32 -16.11 13.37
C SER A 115 -8.91 -17.51 13.52
N GLY A 116 -8.37 -18.52 12.83
CA GLY A 116 -8.87 -19.89 12.82
C GLY A 116 -9.97 -20.16 11.78
N ALA A 117 -10.42 -19.16 11.03
CA ALA A 117 -11.38 -19.35 9.97
C ALA A 117 -10.77 -20.18 8.82
N THR A 118 -11.60 -21.04 8.22
CA THR A 118 -11.20 -21.86 7.07
C THR A 118 -12.14 -21.58 5.91
N TYR A 119 -11.55 -21.34 4.73
CA TYR A 119 -12.27 -21.14 3.48
C TYR A 119 -11.92 -22.25 2.50
N ARG A 120 -12.85 -22.59 1.63
CA ARG A 120 -12.64 -23.54 0.55
C ARG A 120 -12.92 -22.90 -0.80
N ALA A 121 -11.99 -23.02 -1.76
CA ALA A 121 -12.12 -22.39 -3.06
C ALA A 121 -11.49 -23.24 -4.17
N ARG A 122 -12.08 -23.21 -5.37
CA ARG A 122 -11.48 -23.84 -6.56
C ARG A 122 -10.23 -23.06 -7.04
N PHE A 123 -10.28 -21.74 -6.93
CA PHE A 123 -9.21 -20.87 -7.40
C PHE A 123 -8.79 -19.94 -6.26
N VAL A 124 -7.48 -19.82 -6.07
CA VAL A 124 -6.87 -18.85 -5.18
C VAL A 124 -6.01 -17.90 -5.99
N VAL A 125 -6.23 -16.60 -5.79
CA VAL A 125 -5.43 -15.54 -6.42
C VAL A 125 -4.62 -14.83 -5.34
N SER A 126 -3.30 -14.85 -5.47
CA SER A 126 -2.41 -14.08 -4.61
C SER A 126 -2.29 -12.65 -5.12
N ALA A 127 -2.82 -11.70 -4.36
CA ALA A 127 -2.75 -10.26 -4.63
C ALA A 127 -2.11 -9.50 -3.45
N VAL A 128 -1.16 -10.15 -2.77
CA VAL A 128 -0.54 -9.69 -1.52
C VAL A 128 0.39 -8.48 -1.70
N GLY A 129 0.75 -8.13 -2.93
CA GLY A 129 1.76 -7.10 -3.21
C GLY A 129 3.19 -7.61 -2.99
N GLN A 130 4.15 -6.93 -3.60
CA GLN A 130 5.57 -7.33 -3.54
C GLN A 130 6.37 -6.60 -2.44
N LEU A 131 5.87 -5.47 -1.93
CA LEU A 131 6.57 -4.59 -0.97
C LEU A 131 5.74 -4.38 0.31
N ASN A 132 5.14 -5.45 0.83
CA ASN A 132 4.18 -5.36 1.93
C ASN A 132 4.75 -5.69 3.32
N GLN A 133 6.04 -6.03 3.39
CA GLN A 133 6.71 -6.31 4.65
C GLN A 133 7.91 -5.38 4.82
N PRO A 134 7.86 -4.46 5.82
CA PRO A 134 8.99 -3.60 6.14
C PRO A 134 10.20 -4.44 6.60
N ALA A 135 11.37 -4.15 6.05
CA ALA A 135 12.61 -4.76 6.50
C ALA A 135 13.52 -3.68 7.11
N TRP A 136 13.88 -3.87 8.38
CA TRP A 136 14.87 -3.02 9.04
C TRP A 136 16.26 -3.38 8.55
N PRO A 137 17.16 -2.38 8.37
CA PRO A 137 18.55 -2.68 8.04
C PRO A 137 19.24 -3.40 9.19
N ASP A 138 20.11 -4.35 8.85
CA ASP A 138 21.01 -4.98 9.83
C ASP A 138 22.17 -4.03 10.10
N LEU A 139 22.02 -3.24 11.16
CA LEU A 139 23.01 -2.25 11.61
C LEU A 139 23.35 -2.51 13.07
N PRO A 140 24.63 -2.73 13.40
CA PRO A 140 25.05 -2.87 14.79
C PRO A 140 24.61 -1.67 15.65
N GLY A 141 23.98 -1.93 16.79
CA GLY A 141 23.52 -0.91 17.72
C GLY A 141 22.17 -0.26 17.37
N LEU A 142 21.50 -0.69 16.31
CA LEU A 142 20.18 -0.14 15.96
C LEU A 142 19.17 -0.33 17.10
N GLU A 143 19.21 -1.45 17.78
CA GLU A 143 18.32 -1.81 18.89
C GLU A 143 18.60 -0.99 20.17
N THR A 144 19.81 -0.46 20.33
CA THR A 144 20.23 0.36 21.49
C THR A 144 20.04 1.86 21.25
N PHE A 145 19.61 2.27 20.06
CA PHE A 145 19.35 3.67 19.78
C PHE A 145 18.19 4.20 20.61
N SER A 146 18.46 5.18 21.47
CA SER A 146 17.49 5.74 22.42
C SER A 146 16.45 6.66 21.82
N GLY A 147 16.65 7.11 20.58
CA GLY A 147 15.71 7.98 19.87
C GLY A 147 14.54 7.23 19.25
N LYS A 148 13.54 7.96 18.76
CA LYS A 148 12.42 7.38 18.00
C LYS A 148 12.93 6.79 16.69
N ARG A 149 12.60 5.53 16.44
CA ARG A 149 12.86 4.83 15.17
C ARG A 149 11.55 4.67 14.42
N MET A 150 11.56 4.93 13.13
CA MET A 150 10.42 4.77 12.25
C MET A 150 10.87 4.17 10.92
N HIS A 151 10.07 3.29 10.38
CA HIS A 151 10.22 2.83 8.99
C HIS A 151 9.20 3.55 8.11
N SER A 152 9.56 3.93 6.87
CA SER A 152 8.63 4.65 5.97
C SER A 152 7.30 3.92 5.78
N ALA A 153 7.31 2.59 5.69
CA ALA A 153 6.10 1.78 5.54
C ALA A 153 5.27 1.60 6.85
N THR A 154 5.81 2.03 8.00
CA THR A 154 5.10 2.02 9.29
C THR A 154 5.29 3.37 9.98
N TRP A 155 5.01 4.44 9.25
CA TRP A 155 5.21 5.81 9.71
C TRP A 155 4.24 6.16 10.82
N ASP A 156 4.80 6.73 11.91
CA ASP A 156 4.00 7.26 13.03
C ASP A 156 3.64 8.72 12.75
N THR A 157 2.42 8.95 12.27
CA THR A 157 1.92 10.28 11.92
C THR A 157 1.70 11.19 13.14
N SER A 158 1.65 10.61 14.34
CA SER A 158 1.49 11.36 15.59
C SER A 158 2.80 11.97 16.11
N TYR A 159 3.95 11.49 15.60
CA TYR A 159 5.24 11.96 16.07
C TYR A 159 5.67 13.26 15.38
N ASP A 160 5.78 14.35 16.17
CA ASP A 160 6.21 15.65 15.66
C ASP A 160 7.73 15.70 15.47
N LEU A 161 8.15 16.02 14.25
CA LEU A 161 9.55 16.20 13.87
C LEU A 161 10.09 17.62 14.12
N LYS A 162 9.23 18.57 14.52
CA LYS A 162 9.63 19.96 14.71
C LYS A 162 10.74 20.09 15.74
N GLY A 163 11.84 20.71 15.32
CA GLY A 163 13.01 20.94 16.18
C GLY A 163 13.84 19.73 16.50
N LYS A 164 13.55 18.55 15.92
CA LYS A 164 14.32 17.32 16.12
C LYS A 164 15.54 17.25 15.20
N THR A 165 16.60 16.60 15.66
CA THR A 165 17.67 16.14 14.79
C THR A 165 17.27 14.78 14.23
N VAL A 166 17.22 14.64 12.91
CA VAL A 166 16.71 13.46 12.21
C VAL A 166 17.81 12.86 11.35
N ALA A 167 17.92 11.56 11.37
CA ALA A 167 18.73 10.77 10.46
C ALA A 167 17.81 9.94 9.55
N VAL A 168 18.01 10.02 8.24
CA VAL A 168 17.34 9.15 7.26
C VAL A 168 18.37 8.19 6.68
N ILE A 169 18.10 6.90 6.79
CA ILE A 169 18.94 5.85 6.23
C ILE A 169 18.28 5.33 4.96
N GLY A 170 18.95 5.53 3.85
CA GLY A 170 18.49 5.16 2.51
C GLY A 170 18.08 6.35 1.66
N ASN A 171 18.10 6.13 0.35
CA ASN A 171 17.79 7.12 -0.68
C ASN A 171 16.93 6.52 -1.82
N GLY A 172 16.17 5.44 -1.52
CA GLY A 172 15.22 4.84 -2.46
C GLY A 172 13.99 5.73 -2.70
N ALA A 173 13.04 5.25 -3.51
CA ALA A 173 11.86 6.02 -3.94
C ALA A 173 11.08 6.66 -2.78
N SER A 174 10.85 5.93 -1.68
CA SER A 174 10.19 6.49 -0.51
C SER A 174 11.02 7.58 0.16
N ALA A 175 12.34 7.41 0.26
CA ALA A 175 13.23 8.40 0.89
C ALA A 175 13.30 9.69 0.06
N VAL A 176 13.34 9.60 -1.27
CA VAL A 176 13.32 10.77 -2.17
C VAL A 176 12.08 11.64 -1.96
N GLN A 177 10.93 11.02 -1.64
CA GLN A 177 9.70 11.75 -1.31
C GLN A 177 9.69 12.28 0.12
N LEU A 178 10.19 11.49 1.07
CA LEU A 178 10.17 11.77 2.50
C LEU A 178 11.14 12.89 2.90
N ILE A 179 12.37 12.84 2.38
CA ILE A 179 13.49 13.73 2.78
C ILE A 179 13.12 15.21 2.67
N PRO A 180 12.55 15.72 1.56
CA PRO A 180 12.16 17.11 1.46
C PRO A 180 11.12 17.54 2.50
N GLU A 181 10.19 16.67 2.85
CA GLU A 181 9.14 16.98 3.81
C GLU A 181 9.67 16.96 5.26
N VAL A 182 10.59 16.06 5.56
CA VAL A 182 11.30 16.02 6.84
C VAL A 182 12.18 17.25 7.02
N ALA A 183 12.89 17.66 5.95
CA ALA A 183 13.76 18.83 5.98
C ALA A 183 13.03 20.14 6.32
N LYS A 184 11.74 20.27 5.95
CA LYS A 184 10.92 21.44 6.29
C LYS A 184 10.61 21.57 7.80
N LYS A 185 10.67 20.46 8.54
CA LYS A 185 10.26 20.37 9.95
C LYS A 185 11.41 20.15 10.91
N ALA A 186 12.40 19.37 10.52
CA ALA A 186 13.53 19.01 11.35
C ALA A 186 14.45 20.22 11.63
N LYS A 187 15.05 20.28 12.83
CA LYS A 187 16.10 21.25 13.14
C LYS A 187 17.38 20.95 12.37
N HIS A 188 17.67 19.67 12.20
CA HIS A 188 18.82 19.18 11.43
C HIS A 188 18.44 17.84 10.80
N LEU A 189 18.85 17.63 9.55
CA LEU A 189 18.61 16.39 8.83
C LEU A 189 19.93 15.87 8.24
N THR A 190 20.25 14.62 8.56
CA THR A 190 21.37 13.89 7.94
C THR A 190 20.81 12.73 7.13
N VAL A 191 21.27 12.57 5.90
CA VAL A 191 20.90 11.46 5.01
C VAL A 191 22.09 10.54 4.82
N PHE A 192 21.92 9.27 5.15
CA PHE A 192 22.92 8.23 4.94
C PHE A 192 22.54 7.40 3.73
N GLN A 193 23.42 7.35 2.74
CA GLN A 193 23.22 6.55 1.54
C GLN A 193 24.41 5.62 1.29
N ARG A 194 24.15 4.38 0.91
CA ARG A 194 25.20 3.42 0.52
C ARG A 194 25.68 3.66 -0.91
N SER A 195 24.72 3.90 -1.81
CA SER A 195 24.96 4.12 -3.23
C SER A 195 24.11 5.30 -3.73
N PRO A 196 24.62 6.13 -4.64
CA PRO A 196 23.82 7.22 -5.20
C PRO A 196 22.69 6.67 -6.06
N ASN A 197 21.52 7.33 -6.01
CA ASN A 197 20.42 7.09 -6.93
C ASN A 197 20.32 8.23 -7.95
N TRP A 198 19.88 7.90 -9.14
CA TRP A 198 19.43 8.91 -10.09
C TRP A 198 18.12 9.51 -9.61
N VAL A 199 18.11 10.83 -9.41
CA VAL A 199 16.93 11.59 -9.01
C VAL A 199 16.63 12.59 -10.12
N VAL A 200 15.39 12.57 -10.59
CA VAL A 200 14.92 13.52 -11.62
C VAL A 200 13.78 14.35 -11.04
N GLU A 201 13.65 15.57 -11.53
CA GLU A 201 12.56 16.45 -11.14
C GLU A 201 11.23 15.86 -11.58
N ARG A 202 10.29 15.70 -10.64
CA ARG A 202 8.96 15.13 -10.91
C ARG A 202 8.06 16.13 -11.64
N ASN A 203 8.31 17.43 -11.56
CA ASN A 203 7.50 18.50 -12.13
C ASN A 203 6.00 18.35 -11.73
N ASP A 204 5.77 18.07 -10.45
CA ASP A 204 4.42 17.92 -9.92
C ASP A 204 3.72 19.28 -9.82
N ARG A 205 2.45 19.28 -10.20
CA ARG A 205 1.60 20.47 -10.12
C ARG A 205 0.15 20.08 -9.87
N ALA A 206 -0.61 20.97 -9.21
CA ALA A 206 -2.05 20.84 -9.17
C ALA A 206 -2.63 20.97 -10.60
N PHE A 207 -3.71 20.26 -10.87
CA PHE A 207 -4.52 20.55 -12.04
C PHE A 207 -5.34 21.82 -11.73
N ARG A 208 -5.48 22.67 -12.73
CA ARG A 208 -6.37 23.83 -12.62
C ARG A 208 -7.81 23.32 -12.74
N GLU A 209 -8.69 23.85 -11.93
CA GLU A 209 -10.13 23.75 -12.19
C GLU A 209 -10.38 24.40 -13.56
N ILE A 210 -11.05 23.66 -14.44
CA ILE A 210 -11.45 24.13 -15.77
C ILE A 210 -12.86 24.71 -15.66
#